data_a10499039dbb6e5912b62c181dc50bc2
#
_entry.id   a10499039dbb6e5912b62c181dc50bc2
#
_cell.length_a   1.000
_cell.length_b   1.000
_cell.length_c   1.000
_cell.angle_alpha   90.00
_cell.angle_beta   90.00
_cell.angle_gamma   90.00
#
_symmetry.space_group_name_H-M   'P 1'
#
loop_
_entity.id
_entity.type
_entity.pdbx_description
1 polymer ?
#
loop_
_entity_poly.entity_id
_entity_poly.type
_entity_poly.pdbx_seq_one_letter_code
_entity_poly.pdbx_strand_id
1 'polypeptide(L)'
;GSRLGVAITGAVLGACEKLRDIFTQVVAGLMQTTPDQVELMDGRFRLKAMPEAGMTLAEIAGTMLFRSDLLPPGIEPCPEATSVWTAPNRNMPDDQGRCRSYLTAANASHVAMVEIDRQTGRTNILKYFLVDDCGTRLNPANVEGQIQGGVAQGVGAALFEEYVYND
;
A
#
# COMPACT_ATOMS: atom_id res chain seq x y z
N GLY A 1 10.60 0.55 -9.68
CA GLY A 1 10.78 -0.35 -8.55
C GLY A 1 9.64 -0.28 -7.56
N SER A 2 9.20 -1.36 -7.08
CA SER A 2 8.29 -1.75 -5.96
C SER A 2 7.56 -0.63 -5.18
N ARG A 3 7.01 0.38 -5.86
CA ARG A 3 6.37 1.54 -5.23
C ARG A 3 4.87 1.34 -4.95
N LEU A 4 4.31 0.22 -5.39
CA LEU A 4 2.88 -0.04 -5.31
C LEU A 4 2.37 0.06 -3.86
N GLY A 5 3.02 -0.64 -2.93
CA GLY A 5 2.63 -0.63 -1.52
C GLY A 5 2.74 0.74 -0.85
N VAL A 6 3.65 1.59 -1.32
CA VAL A 6 3.88 2.92 -0.72
C VAL A 6 3.00 3.99 -1.35
N ALA A 7 2.85 4.00 -2.68
CA ALA A 7 2.19 5.10 -3.38
C ALA A 7 0.70 4.84 -3.62
N ILE A 8 0.33 3.64 -4.10
CA ILE A 8 -1.06 3.34 -4.46
C ILE A 8 -1.93 3.18 -3.22
N THR A 9 -1.40 2.53 -2.17
CA THR A 9 -2.17 2.32 -0.94
C THR A 9 -2.66 3.65 -0.34
N GLY A 10 -1.80 4.67 -0.29
CA GLY A 10 -2.19 5.98 0.21
C GLY A 10 -3.27 6.66 -0.64
N ALA A 11 -3.16 6.56 -1.97
CA ALA A 11 -4.17 7.12 -2.87
C ALA A 11 -5.52 6.40 -2.77
N VAL A 12 -5.50 5.06 -2.72
CA VAL A 12 -6.72 4.25 -2.55
C VAL A 12 -7.37 4.54 -1.20
N LEU A 13 -6.59 4.56 -0.11
CA LEU A 13 -7.12 4.89 1.22
C LEU A 13 -7.82 6.26 1.22
N GLY A 14 -7.16 7.29 0.69
CA GLY A 14 -7.75 8.62 0.62
C GLY A 14 -9.00 8.69 -0.27
N ALA A 15 -9.09 7.90 -1.34
CA ALA A 15 -10.31 7.79 -2.15
C ALA A 15 -11.44 7.09 -1.38
N CYS A 16 -11.14 6.01 -0.65
CA CYS A 16 -12.10 5.31 0.20
C CYS A 16 -12.63 6.21 1.34
N GLU A 17 -11.77 7.01 1.95
CA GLU A 17 -12.18 7.96 2.98
C GLU A 17 -13.16 9.00 2.42
N LYS A 18 -12.87 9.59 1.27
CA LYS A 18 -13.78 10.52 0.59
C LYS A 18 -15.13 9.88 0.25
N LEU A 19 -15.12 8.66 -0.29
CA LEU A 19 -16.36 7.92 -0.58
C LEU A 19 -17.15 7.63 0.70
N ARG A 20 -16.49 7.24 1.76
CA ARG A 20 -17.13 7.02 3.06
C ARG A 20 -17.83 8.30 3.54
N ASP A 21 -17.17 9.44 3.42
CA ASP A 21 -17.74 10.72 3.86
C ASP A 21 -18.92 11.13 3.00
N ILE A 22 -18.86 10.95 1.68
CA ILE A 22 -19.98 11.18 0.75
C ILE A 22 -21.16 10.26 1.12
N PHE A 23 -20.95 8.97 1.26
CA PHE A 23 -21.98 8.00 1.60
C PHE A 23 -22.60 8.24 2.98
N THR A 24 -21.79 8.65 3.94
CA THR A 24 -22.27 9.07 5.26
C THR A 24 -23.24 10.25 5.16
N GLN A 25 -22.91 11.26 4.33
CA GLN A 25 -23.79 12.42 4.10
C GLN A 25 -25.07 12.02 3.38
N VAL A 26 -24.99 11.15 2.38
CA VAL A 26 -26.18 10.63 1.67
C VAL A 26 -27.12 9.92 2.64
N VAL A 27 -26.60 8.99 3.42
CA VAL A 27 -27.42 8.22 4.39
C VAL A 27 -27.98 9.14 5.47
N ALA A 28 -27.19 10.08 5.99
CA ALA A 28 -27.67 11.05 6.98
C ALA A 28 -28.82 11.88 6.43
N GLY A 29 -28.71 12.38 5.18
CA GLY A 29 -29.80 13.15 4.56
C GLY A 29 -31.04 12.32 4.29
N LEU A 30 -30.92 11.10 3.74
CA LEU A 30 -32.04 10.20 3.49
C LEU A 30 -32.76 9.79 4.77
N MET A 31 -32.03 9.62 5.88
CA MET A 31 -32.58 9.23 7.18
C MET A 31 -32.90 10.42 8.09
N GLN A 32 -32.81 11.65 7.56
CA GLN A 32 -33.12 12.90 8.28
C GLN A 32 -32.38 13.02 9.62
N THR A 33 -31.07 12.72 9.60
CA THR A 33 -30.16 12.77 10.75
C THR A 33 -28.89 13.54 10.40
N THR A 34 -27.94 13.58 11.31
CA THR A 34 -26.63 14.20 11.11
C THR A 34 -25.56 13.15 10.80
N PRO A 35 -24.51 13.49 10.03
CA PRO A 35 -23.43 12.54 9.66
C PRO A 35 -22.75 11.83 10.84
N ASP A 36 -22.64 12.51 11.99
CA ASP A 36 -22.05 11.95 13.21
C ASP A 36 -22.90 10.81 13.84
N GLN A 37 -24.17 10.71 13.48
CA GLN A 37 -25.07 9.64 13.91
C GLN A 37 -25.01 8.40 13.00
N VAL A 38 -24.28 8.48 11.88
CA VAL A 38 -24.10 7.36 10.95
C VAL A 38 -22.73 6.71 11.21
N GLU A 39 -22.69 5.39 11.19
CA GLU A 39 -21.46 4.60 11.23
C GLU A 39 -21.40 3.58 10.08
N LEU A 40 -20.19 3.29 9.61
CA LEU A 40 -19.95 2.19 8.69
C LEU A 40 -19.51 0.94 9.48
N MET A 41 -20.32 -0.10 9.45
CA MET A 41 -20.01 -1.36 10.09
C MET A 41 -20.49 -2.53 9.24
N ASP A 42 -19.65 -3.56 9.09
CA ASP A 42 -19.94 -4.77 8.31
C ASP A 42 -20.44 -4.47 6.88
N GLY A 43 -19.88 -3.45 6.22
CA GLY A 43 -20.25 -3.05 4.86
C GLY A 43 -21.60 -2.33 4.74
N ARG A 44 -22.20 -1.91 5.85
CA ARG A 44 -23.44 -1.11 5.90
C ARG A 44 -23.21 0.22 6.59
N PHE A 45 -23.80 1.26 6.03
CA PHE A 45 -23.96 2.56 6.70
C PHE A 45 -25.27 2.54 7.48
N ARG A 46 -25.19 2.62 8.78
CA ARG A 46 -26.34 2.47 9.71
C ARG A 46 -26.39 3.57 10.76
N LEU A 47 -27.54 3.76 11.37
CA LEU A 47 -27.69 4.68 12.48
C LEU A 47 -27.14 4.06 13.77
N LYS A 48 -26.33 4.81 14.50
CA LYS A 48 -25.78 4.37 15.80
C LYS A 48 -26.86 4.01 16.82
N ALA A 49 -27.97 4.77 16.81
CA ALA A 49 -29.10 4.56 17.73
C ALA A 49 -30.05 3.41 17.29
N MET A 50 -30.05 3.05 16.01
CA MET A 50 -30.90 2.00 15.42
C MET A 50 -30.09 1.19 14.40
N PRO A 51 -29.28 0.22 14.83
CA PRO A 51 -28.36 -0.52 13.97
C PRO A 51 -29.04 -1.31 12.84
N GLU A 52 -30.32 -1.61 12.95
CA GLU A 52 -31.14 -2.23 11.89
C GLU A 52 -31.50 -1.26 10.78
N ALA A 53 -31.55 0.04 11.09
CA ALA A 53 -31.80 1.10 10.10
C ALA A 53 -30.49 1.50 9.41
N GLY A 54 -30.36 1.15 8.15
CA GLY A 54 -29.13 1.44 7.39
C GLY A 54 -29.21 0.99 5.95
N MET A 55 -28.20 1.36 5.17
CA MET A 55 -28.07 1.06 3.75
C MET A 55 -26.76 0.36 3.45
N THR A 56 -26.78 -0.56 2.51
CA THR A 56 -25.58 -1.15 1.92
C THR A 56 -24.92 -0.21 0.93
N LEU A 57 -23.66 -0.44 0.58
CA LEU A 57 -22.96 0.30 -0.47
C LEU A 57 -23.72 0.29 -1.81
N ALA A 58 -24.31 -0.87 -2.16
CA ALA A 58 -25.07 -1.02 -3.40
C ALA A 58 -26.36 -0.18 -3.40
N GLU A 59 -27.08 -0.13 -2.28
CA GLU A 59 -28.30 0.69 -2.14
C GLU A 59 -27.98 2.18 -2.21
N ILE A 60 -26.88 2.62 -1.56
CA ILE A 60 -26.43 4.01 -1.62
C ILE A 60 -26.04 4.39 -3.06
N ALA A 61 -25.19 3.59 -3.69
CA ALA A 61 -24.76 3.82 -5.07
C ALA A 61 -25.93 3.82 -6.05
N GLY A 62 -26.86 2.88 -5.89
CA GLY A 62 -28.10 2.85 -6.69
C GLY A 62 -28.96 4.09 -6.49
N THR A 63 -29.12 4.56 -5.26
CA THR A 63 -29.83 5.81 -4.97
C THR A 63 -29.14 7.00 -5.64
N MET A 64 -27.83 7.12 -5.53
CA MET A 64 -27.07 8.20 -6.14
C MET A 64 -27.22 8.24 -7.66
N LEU A 65 -27.19 7.07 -8.31
CA LEU A 65 -27.25 6.97 -9.77
C LEU A 65 -28.68 7.14 -10.35
N PHE A 66 -29.70 6.63 -9.65
CA PHE A 66 -31.06 6.52 -10.22
C PHE A 66 -32.11 7.37 -9.51
N ARG A 67 -31.79 7.92 -8.35
CA ARG A 67 -32.68 8.72 -7.52
C ARG A 67 -32.03 10.01 -7.04
N SER A 68 -31.43 10.75 -7.96
CA SER A 68 -30.74 12.01 -7.63
C SER A 68 -31.67 13.05 -7.01
N ASP A 69 -32.99 12.90 -7.21
CA ASP A 69 -34.03 13.69 -6.55
C ASP A 69 -34.07 13.56 -5.03
N LEU A 70 -33.54 12.50 -4.49
CA LEU A 70 -33.47 12.21 -3.04
C LEU A 70 -32.16 12.64 -2.38
N LEU A 71 -31.17 13.06 -3.15
CA LEU A 71 -29.86 13.40 -2.61
C LEU A 71 -29.90 14.71 -1.81
N PRO A 72 -29.14 14.80 -0.73
CA PRO A 72 -28.94 16.05 -0.01
C PRO A 72 -28.35 17.13 -0.93
N PRO A 73 -28.67 18.42 -0.67
CA PRO A 73 -28.09 19.52 -1.43
C PRO A 73 -26.56 19.50 -1.43
N GLY A 74 -25.96 19.67 -2.61
CA GLY A 74 -24.49 19.70 -2.78
C GLY A 74 -23.83 18.34 -2.94
N ILE A 75 -24.57 17.24 -2.92
CA ILE A 75 -24.06 15.90 -3.24
C ILE A 75 -24.27 15.64 -4.74
N GLU A 76 -23.17 15.34 -5.42
CA GLU A 76 -23.21 14.94 -6.82
C GLU A 76 -23.77 13.51 -6.98
N PRO A 77 -24.59 13.25 -8.03
CA PRO A 77 -25.19 11.93 -8.26
C PRO A 77 -24.17 10.93 -8.87
N CYS A 78 -23.04 10.83 -8.26
CA CYS A 78 -21.93 9.97 -8.73
C CYS A 78 -21.23 9.33 -7.53
N PRO A 79 -21.27 7.99 -7.39
CA PRO A 79 -20.58 7.28 -6.32
C PRO A 79 -19.08 7.11 -6.65
N GLU A 80 -18.38 8.22 -6.87
CA GLU A 80 -16.98 8.26 -7.29
C GLU A 80 -16.18 9.21 -6.41
N ALA A 81 -14.91 8.86 -6.15
CA ALA A 81 -13.96 9.76 -5.53
C ALA A 81 -12.55 9.56 -6.08
N THR A 82 -11.86 10.66 -6.28
CA THR A 82 -10.45 10.67 -6.67
C THR A 82 -9.59 11.20 -5.55
N SER A 83 -8.46 10.54 -5.30
CA SER A 83 -7.47 10.99 -4.33
C SER A 83 -6.07 10.92 -4.89
N VAL A 84 -5.27 11.93 -4.58
CA VAL A 84 -3.83 11.96 -4.85
C VAL A 84 -3.10 11.88 -3.53
N TRP A 85 -2.17 10.92 -3.43
CA TRP A 85 -1.31 10.81 -2.27
C TRP A 85 0.12 11.22 -2.62
N THR A 86 0.69 12.08 -1.81
CA THR A 86 2.09 12.51 -1.90
C THR A 86 2.82 12.09 -0.64
N ALA A 87 3.95 11.41 -0.83
CA ALA A 87 4.77 10.97 0.31
C ALA A 87 5.26 12.18 1.12
N PRO A 88 5.08 12.18 2.45
CA PRO A 88 5.43 13.31 3.30
C PRO A 88 6.94 13.60 3.33
N ASN A 89 7.76 12.59 3.01
CA ASN A 89 9.22 12.68 3.03
C ASN A 89 9.84 13.09 1.68
N ARG A 90 9.02 13.33 0.66
CA ARG A 90 9.51 13.75 -0.66
C ARG A 90 9.80 15.24 -0.64
N ASN A 91 11.02 15.63 -1.03
CA ASN A 91 11.39 17.02 -1.25
C ASN A 91 11.82 17.24 -2.71
N MET A 92 11.64 18.46 -3.17
CA MET A 92 12.22 18.89 -4.44
C MET A 92 13.75 18.97 -4.30
N PRO A 93 14.51 18.84 -5.40
CA PRO A 93 15.94 19.09 -5.38
C PRO A 93 16.27 20.48 -4.80
N ASP A 94 17.29 20.54 -3.96
CA ASP A 94 17.86 21.80 -3.47
C ASP A 94 18.71 22.48 -4.57
N ASP A 95 19.29 23.65 -4.27
CA ASP A 95 20.09 24.42 -5.21
C ASP A 95 21.36 23.67 -5.68
N GLN A 96 21.74 22.58 -4.99
CA GLN A 96 22.84 21.70 -5.37
C GLN A 96 22.34 20.41 -6.06
N GLY A 97 21.05 20.34 -6.40
CA GLY A 97 20.44 19.19 -7.04
C GLY A 97 20.21 17.98 -6.13
N ARG A 98 20.34 18.13 -4.81
CA ARG A 98 20.17 17.01 -3.86
C ARG A 98 18.71 16.91 -3.45
N CYS A 99 18.17 15.70 -3.56
CA CYS A 99 16.80 15.40 -3.10
C CYS A 99 16.74 14.04 -2.42
N ARG A 100 15.70 13.82 -1.63
CA ARG A 100 15.39 12.50 -1.10
C ARG A 100 14.67 11.70 -2.18
N SER A 101 15.41 10.83 -2.88
CA SER A 101 14.90 10.03 -4.01
C SER A 101 14.04 8.85 -3.57
N TYR A 102 14.23 8.38 -2.32
CA TYR A 102 13.56 7.21 -1.77
C TYR A 102 12.59 7.62 -0.66
N LEU A 103 11.38 7.08 -0.71
CA LEU A 103 10.34 7.34 0.29
C LEU A 103 10.62 6.60 1.60
N THR A 104 11.17 5.39 1.48
CA THR A 104 11.52 4.49 2.57
C THR A 104 12.83 3.78 2.22
N ALA A 105 13.56 3.36 3.25
CA ALA A 105 14.74 2.51 3.12
C ALA A 105 14.55 1.28 3.99
N ALA A 106 14.74 0.10 3.40
CA ALA A 106 14.85 -1.15 4.15
C ALA A 106 16.30 -1.33 4.61
N ASN A 107 16.49 -2.02 5.72
CA ASN A 107 17.80 -2.38 6.24
C ASN A 107 17.89 -3.89 6.37
N ALA A 108 19.03 -4.46 6.01
CA ALA A 108 19.26 -5.89 6.15
C ALA A 108 20.68 -6.18 6.67
N SER A 109 20.81 -7.27 7.38
CA SER A 109 22.10 -7.83 7.79
C SER A 109 22.21 -9.26 7.31
N HIS A 110 23.33 -9.58 6.68
CA HIS A 110 23.58 -10.89 6.11
C HIS A 110 24.84 -11.49 6.72
N VAL A 111 24.81 -12.79 7.01
CA VAL A 111 25.97 -13.56 7.45
C VAL A 111 26.03 -14.85 6.65
N ALA A 112 27.12 -15.03 5.92
CA ALA A 112 27.42 -16.26 5.19
C ALA A 112 28.55 -17.02 5.88
N MET A 113 28.31 -18.30 6.18
CA MET A 113 29.36 -19.23 6.62
C MET A 113 29.82 -20.00 5.39
N VAL A 114 31.10 -19.87 5.06
CA VAL A 114 31.66 -20.47 3.84
C VAL A 114 32.84 -21.38 4.16
N GLU A 115 33.02 -22.39 3.31
CA GLU A 115 34.21 -23.24 3.28
C GLU A 115 34.91 -23.01 1.94
N ILE A 116 36.23 -22.86 1.98
CA ILE A 116 37.06 -22.69 0.79
C ILE A 116 38.00 -23.88 0.64
N ASP A 117 37.89 -24.61 -0.45
CA ASP A 117 38.83 -25.64 -0.84
C ASP A 117 40.18 -24.98 -1.18
N ARG A 118 41.20 -25.24 -0.42
CA ARG A 118 42.54 -24.64 -0.60
C ARG A 118 43.23 -25.05 -1.89
N GLN A 119 42.88 -26.20 -2.47
CA GLN A 119 43.53 -26.72 -3.65
C GLN A 119 42.88 -26.14 -4.94
N THR A 120 41.57 -25.96 -4.92
CA THR A 120 40.82 -25.55 -6.11
C THR A 120 40.34 -24.11 -6.04
N GLY A 121 40.32 -23.48 -4.84
CA GLY A 121 39.73 -22.18 -4.61
C GLY A 121 38.20 -22.20 -4.58
N ARG A 122 37.58 -23.36 -4.69
CA ARG A 122 36.13 -23.50 -4.73
C ARG A 122 35.52 -23.08 -3.39
N THR A 123 34.54 -22.19 -3.45
CA THR A 123 33.78 -21.72 -2.29
C THR A 123 32.46 -22.47 -2.19
N ASN A 124 32.17 -23.07 -1.01
CA ASN A 124 30.91 -23.69 -0.67
C ASN A 124 30.23 -22.86 0.42
N ILE A 125 28.97 -22.47 0.24
CA ILE A 125 28.16 -21.81 1.28
C ILE A 125 27.58 -22.91 2.16
N LEU A 126 28.02 -22.97 3.43
CA LEU A 126 27.56 -23.95 4.42
C LEU A 126 26.26 -23.52 5.07
N LYS A 127 26.13 -22.21 5.40
CA LYS A 127 24.93 -21.60 5.99
C LYS A 127 24.82 -20.15 5.58
N TYR A 128 23.61 -19.68 5.47
CA TYR A 128 23.30 -18.29 5.19
C TYR A 128 22.22 -17.80 6.17
N PHE A 129 22.48 -16.70 6.84
CA PHE A 129 21.56 -16.06 7.77
C PHE A 129 21.24 -14.66 7.25
N LEU A 130 19.98 -14.28 7.34
CA LEU A 130 19.52 -12.97 6.93
C LEU A 130 18.50 -12.44 7.94
N VAL A 131 18.66 -11.18 8.31
CA VAL A 131 17.66 -10.41 9.05
C VAL A 131 17.33 -9.18 8.20
N ASP A 132 16.05 -8.98 7.91
CA ASP A 132 15.55 -7.90 7.08
C ASP A 132 14.52 -7.08 7.85
N ASP A 133 14.64 -5.76 7.79
CA ASP A 133 13.66 -4.80 8.28
C ASP A 133 13.12 -3.99 7.11
N CYS A 134 11.99 -4.43 6.58
CA CYS A 134 11.23 -3.72 5.54
C CYS A 134 10.03 -2.94 6.12
N GLY A 135 9.95 -2.77 7.44
CA GLY A 135 8.81 -2.16 8.13
C GLY A 135 7.58 -3.07 8.17
N THR A 136 6.39 -2.50 8.09
CA THR A 136 5.13 -3.26 8.14
C THR A 136 4.97 -4.15 6.91
N ARG A 137 4.91 -5.46 7.13
CA ARG A 137 4.75 -6.44 6.06
C ARG A 137 3.29 -6.55 5.65
N LEU A 138 2.94 -6.01 4.49
CA LEU A 138 1.58 -6.12 3.92
C LEU A 138 1.24 -7.55 3.51
N ASN A 139 2.22 -8.27 2.97
CA ASN A 139 2.11 -9.68 2.61
C ASN A 139 3.42 -10.41 3.00
N PRO A 140 3.45 -11.13 4.13
CA PRO A 140 4.63 -11.83 4.60
C PRO A 140 5.23 -12.81 3.59
N ALA A 141 4.42 -13.56 2.85
CA ALA A 141 4.90 -14.52 1.85
C ALA A 141 5.64 -13.83 0.69
N ASN A 142 5.15 -12.66 0.24
CA ASN A 142 5.84 -11.87 -0.78
C ASN A 142 7.18 -11.31 -0.25
N VAL A 143 7.23 -10.86 0.99
CA VAL A 143 8.47 -10.36 1.60
C VAL A 143 9.51 -11.48 1.67
N GLU A 144 9.12 -12.66 2.14
CA GLU A 144 10.00 -13.83 2.19
C GLU A 144 10.52 -14.22 0.81
N GLY A 145 9.64 -14.25 -0.20
CA GLY A 145 10.02 -14.53 -1.58
C GLY A 145 11.00 -13.50 -2.17
N GLN A 146 10.83 -12.21 -1.87
CA GLN A 146 11.76 -11.15 -2.29
C GLN A 146 13.13 -11.31 -1.61
N ILE A 147 13.15 -11.64 -0.32
CA ILE A 147 14.39 -11.89 0.44
C ILE A 147 15.15 -13.08 -0.16
N GLN A 148 14.49 -14.21 -0.34
CA GLN A 148 15.09 -15.42 -0.92
C GLN A 148 15.61 -15.15 -2.34
N GLY A 149 14.82 -14.47 -3.16
CA GLY A 149 15.22 -14.08 -4.52
C GLY A 149 16.44 -13.15 -4.53
N GLY A 150 16.51 -12.18 -3.65
CA GLY A 150 17.64 -11.28 -3.51
C GLY A 150 18.92 -12.01 -3.09
N VAL A 151 18.84 -12.95 -2.14
CA VAL A 151 19.97 -13.79 -1.74
C VAL A 151 20.44 -14.66 -2.91
N ALA A 152 19.52 -15.33 -3.61
CA ALA A 152 19.86 -16.16 -4.76
C ALA A 152 20.59 -15.36 -5.87
N GLN A 153 20.09 -14.16 -6.17
CA GLN A 153 20.74 -13.26 -7.13
C GLN A 153 22.13 -12.82 -6.66
N GLY A 154 22.30 -12.47 -5.39
CA GLY A 154 23.60 -12.10 -4.82
C GLY A 154 24.61 -13.25 -4.85
N VAL A 155 24.19 -14.49 -4.57
CA VAL A 155 25.02 -15.69 -4.67
C VAL A 155 25.38 -15.94 -6.14
N GLY A 156 24.44 -15.78 -7.08
CA GLY A 156 24.69 -15.87 -8.52
C GLY A 156 25.80 -14.91 -8.95
N ALA A 157 25.63 -13.64 -8.64
CA ALA A 157 26.61 -12.60 -8.98
C ALA A 157 28.00 -12.84 -8.37
N ALA A 158 28.05 -13.35 -7.13
CA ALA A 158 29.32 -13.54 -6.42
C ALA A 158 30.11 -14.80 -6.86
N LEU A 159 29.40 -15.88 -7.25
CA LEU A 159 30.03 -17.19 -7.44
C LEU A 159 29.92 -17.75 -8.85
N PHE A 160 29.00 -17.23 -9.69
CA PHE A 160 28.66 -17.84 -10.98
C PHE A 160 28.62 -16.87 -12.17
N GLU A 161 28.60 -15.55 -11.92
CA GLU A 161 28.56 -14.55 -12.97
C GLU A 161 29.94 -13.90 -13.20
N GLU A 162 30.23 -13.56 -14.44
CA GLU A 162 31.45 -12.86 -14.84
C GLU A 162 31.12 -11.75 -15.84
N TYR A 163 31.75 -10.59 -15.66
CA TYR A 163 31.67 -9.51 -16.65
C TYR A 163 32.88 -9.59 -17.59
N VAL A 164 32.62 -9.88 -18.85
CA VAL A 164 33.65 -9.92 -19.88
C VAL A 164 33.68 -8.56 -20.58
N TYR A 165 34.86 -7.93 -20.59
CA TYR A 165 35.12 -6.69 -21.31
C TYR A 165 35.95 -7.03 -22.56
N ASN A 166 35.54 -6.48 -23.71
CA ASN A 166 36.35 -6.52 -24.93
C ASN A 166 37.25 -5.28 -24.93
N ASP A 167 38.51 -5.51 -25.37
CA ASP A 167 39.48 -4.44 -25.59
C ASP A 167 39.08 -3.53 -26.75
#